data_d8251ed3e99fb70c2bf65454f215831b
#
_entry.id   d8251ed3e99fb70c2bf65454f215831b
#
_cell.length_a   1.000
_cell.length_b   1.000
_cell.length_c   1.000
_cell.angle_alpha   90.00
_cell.angle_beta   90.00
_cell.angle_gamma   90.00
#
_symmetry.space_group_name_H-M   'P 1'
#
loop_
_entity.id
_entity.type
_entity.pdbx_description
1 polymer ?
#
loop_
_entity_poly.entity_id
_entity_poly.type
_entity_poly.pdbx_seq_one_letter_code
_entity_poly.pdbx_strand_id
1 'polypeptide(L)'
;MNKLGIYVHIPFCRKKCNYCDFISFPCKEHLIDNYFSALEKEIDSFNIENKEIFTIYIGGGTPSFCDSKYIVRLMSLLKYKFSIKEDAEITIEVNPGTVSEEKLLDYKKAGINRLSIGLQSTNNRLLKLIGRIHTYEAFLETFEYAKKVGFENINVDLMLALPTQTKEELIESLNNVINLKPNHISLYSLILEENTELEKQVKNRNTRTSKWRLRKKNVPFI
;
A
#
# COMPACT_ATOMS: atom_id res chain seq x y z
N MET A 1 27.53 10.67 -8.86
CA MET A 1 27.07 9.88 -7.69
C MET A 1 26.01 8.89 -8.13
N ASN A 2 26.13 7.61 -7.77
CA ASN A 2 25.11 6.63 -8.10
C ASN A 2 23.93 6.79 -7.14
N LYS A 3 22.76 7.13 -7.69
CA LYS A 3 21.51 7.23 -6.94
C LYS A 3 21.01 5.84 -6.57
N LEU A 4 20.65 5.63 -5.31
CA LEU A 4 20.05 4.39 -4.83
C LEU A 4 18.68 4.62 -4.24
N GLY A 5 17.82 3.60 -4.35
CA GLY A 5 16.58 3.46 -3.60
C GLY A 5 16.65 2.25 -2.68
N ILE A 6 15.97 2.32 -1.55
CA ILE A 6 15.76 1.19 -0.63
C ILE A 6 14.30 0.77 -0.73
N TYR A 7 14.06 -0.52 -0.96
CA TYR A 7 12.75 -1.14 -0.77
C TYR A 7 12.80 -2.05 0.45
N VAL A 8 11.87 -1.82 1.38
CA VAL A 8 11.70 -2.67 2.57
C VAL A 8 10.38 -3.41 2.45
N HIS A 9 10.47 -4.73 2.43
CA HIS A 9 9.29 -5.59 2.33
C HIS A 9 8.79 -5.98 3.72
N ILE A 10 7.55 -5.63 4.07
CA ILE A 10 6.90 -6.02 5.33
C ILE A 10 5.78 -7.01 5.01
N PRO A 11 5.98 -8.33 5.24
CA PRO A 11 5.10 -9.37 4.72
C PRO A 11 3.84 -9.63 5.56
N PHE A 12 3.48 -8.77 6.47
CA PHE A 12 2.36 -9.01 7.40
C PHE A 12 1.08 -8.35 6.92
N CYS A 13 -0.03 -9.10 7.02
CA CYS A 13 -1.38 -8.60 6.76
C CYS A 13 -2.33 -9.09 7.86
N ARG A 14 -3.33 -8.29 8.19
CA ARG A 14 -4.44 -8.77 9.02
C ARG A 14 -5.25 -9.86 8.32
N LYS A 15 -5.46 -9.69 6.99
CA LYS A 15 -6.15 -10.63 6.11
C LYS A 15 -5.57 -10.50 4.71
N LYS A 16 -5.40 -11.62 3.99
CA LYS A 16 -5.03 -11.59 2.57
C LYS A 16 -6.26 -11.28 1.73
N CYS A 17 -6.15 -10.27 0.84
CA CYS A 17 -7.23 -9.92 -0.08
C CYS A 17 -7.40 -11.04 -1.13
N ASN A 18 -8.64 -11.21 -1.65
CA ASN A 18 -8.96 -12.32 -2.55
C ASN A 18 -8.17 -12.29 -3.87
N TYR A 19 -7.69 -11.12 -4.29
CA TYR A 19 -6.94 -10.91 -5.54
C TYR A 19 -5.42 -10.88 -5.36
N CYS A 20 -4.92 -10.86 -4.11
CA CYS A 20 -3.54 -10.49 -3.82
C CYS A 20 -2.59 -11.66 -4.08
N ASP A 21 -1.58 -11.40 -4.93
CA ASP A 21 -0.47 -12.31 -5.24
C ASP A 21 0.84 -11.93 -4.53
N PHE A 22 0.88 -10.78 -3.86
CA PHE A 22 2.07 -10.37 -3.15
C PHE A 22 2.47 -11.36 -2.06
N ILE A 23 3.78 -11.45 -1.82
CA ILE A 23 4.34 -12.25 -0.73
C ILE A 23 3.87 -11.63 0.59
N SER A 24 2.83 -12.21 1.17
CA SER A 24 2.24 -11.72 2.41
C SER A 24 1.59 -12.85 3.20
N PHE A 25 1.71 -12.77 4.52
CA PHE A 25 1.29 -13.81 5.45
C PHE A 25 0.28 -13.23 6.47
N PRO A 26 -1.00 -13.60 6.39
CA PRO A 26 -1.98 -13.25 7.40
C PRO A 26 -1.81 -14.10 8.66
N CYS A 27 -2.30 -13.60 9.79
CA CYS A 27 -2.31 -14.32 11.08
C CYS A 27 -0.92 -14.80 11.56
N LYS A 28 0.12 -13.98 11.32
CA LYS A 28 1.50 -14.26 11.72
C LYS A 28 2.09 -13.17 12.62
N GLU A 29 1.23 -12.51 13.41
CA GLU A 29 1.61 -11.43 14.32
C GLU A 29 2.71 -11.83 15.30
N HIS A 30 2.70 -13.08 15.74
CA HIS A 30 3.71 -13.64 16.67
C HIS A 30 5.12 -13.70 16.05
N LEU A 31 5.26 -13.52 14.73
CA LEU A 31 6.55 -13.50 14.04
C LEU A 31 7.09 -12.09 13.82
N ILE A 32 6.34 -11.04 14.11
CA ILE A 32 6.71 -9.65 13.81
C ILE A 32 8.04 -9.28 14.50
N ASP A 33 8.19 -9.56 15.79
CA ASP A 33 9.43 -9.26 16.52
C ASP A 33 10.64 -9.94 15.91
N ASN A 34 10.51 -11.24 15.61
CA ASN A 34 11.61 -12.01 15.02
C ASN A 34 11.95 -11.52 13.61
N TYR A 35 10.93 -11.14 12.83
CA TYR A 35 11.11 -10.60 11.49
C TYR A 35 11.90 -9.28 11.52
N PHE A 36 11.47 -8.32 12.35
CA PHE A 36 12.18 -7.04 12.45
C PHE A 36 13.60 -7.21 12.99
N SER A 37 13.80 -8.13 13.94
CA SER A 37 15.14 -8.46 14.43
C SER A 37 16.05 -9.07 13.35
N ALA A 38 15.50 -9.88 12.44
CA ALA A 38 16.22 -10.41 11.30
C ALA A 38 16.51 -9.33 10.25
N LEU A 39 15.52 -8.48 9.95
CA LEU A 39 15.65 -7.36 9.02
C LEU A 39 16.74 -6.37 9.46
N GLU A 40 16.85 -6.11 10.77
CA GLU A 40 17.90 -5.25 11.32
C GLU A 40 19.29 -5.83 11.06
N LYS A 41 19.46 -7.14 11.30
CA LYS A 41 20.74 -7.84 11.00
C LYS A 41 21.05 -7.80 9.50
N GLU A 42 20.04 -7.94 8.65
CA GLU A 42 20.21 -7.82 7.20
C GLU A 42 20.69 -6.41 6.84
N ILE A 43 20.04 -5.36 7.36
CA ILE A 43 20.46 -3.96 7.13
C ILE A 43 21.88 -3.73 7.60
N ASP A 44 22.26 -4.24 8.76
CA ASP A 44 23.63 -4.12 9.29
C ASP A 44 24.68 -4.80 8.42
N SER A 45 24.32 -5.84 7.68
CA SER A 45 25.22 -6.55 6.77
C SER A 45 25.57 -5.78 5.50
N PHE A 46 24.74 -4.79 5.10
CA PHE A 46 25.00 -4.00 3.91
C PHE A 46 26.14 -2.99 4.13
N ASN A 47 27.08 -2.96 3.17
CA ASN A 47 28.08 -1.90 3.05
C ASN A 47 27.87 -1.20 1.70
N ILE A 48 27.39 0.06 1.74
CA ILE A 48 27.14 0.88 0.55
C ILE A 48 27.90 2.20 0.63
N GLU A 49 29.24 2.09 0.77
CA GLU A 49 30.13 3.24 0.84
C GLU A 49 29.95 4.20 -0.35
N ASN A 50 30.01 5.50 -0.09
CA ASN A 50 29.96 6.56 -1.10
C ASN A 50 28.70 6.61 -1.96
N LYS A 51 27.58 6.07 -1.48
CA LYS A 51 26.27 6.15 -2.15
C LYS A 51 25.28 6.89 -1.29
N GLU A 52 24.39 7.64 -1.96
CA GLU A 52 23.34 8.41 -1.31
C GLU A 52 21.97 7.83 -1.66
N ILE A 53 21.11 7.73 -0.64
CA ILE A 53 19.75 7.18 -0.79
C ILE A 53 18.80 8.32 -1.14
N PHE A 54 18.13 8.19 -2.28
CA PHE A 54 17.17 9.16 -2.82
C PHE A 54 15.71 8.80 -2.54
N THR A 55 15.45 7.50 -2.35
CA THR A 55 14.09 7.02 -2.06
C THR A 55 14.13 5.86 -1.08
N ILE A 56 13.13 5.81 -0.19
CA ILE A 56 12.83 4.63 0.63
C ILE A 56 11.37 4.29 0.43
N TYR A 57 11.08 3.03 0.11
CA TYR A 57 9.72 2.54 -0.04
C TYR A 57 9.48 1.36 0.90
N ILE A 58 8.55 1.53 1.84
CA ILE A 58 8.16 0.50 2.82
C ILE A 58 6.82 -0.07 2.37
N GLY A 59 6.85 -1.26 1.81
CA GLY A 59 5.69 -1.91 1.19
C GLY A 59 5.59 -3.39 1.47
N GLY A 60 4.79 -4.09 0.67
CA GLY A 60 4.69 -5.55 0.67
C GLY A 60 3.30 -6.09 1.01
N GLY A 61 3.10 -6.55 2.22
CA GLY A 61 1.78 -6.96 2.71
C GLY A 61 0.96 -5.75 3.15
N THR A 62 1.14 -5.34 4.38
CA THR A 62 0.51 -4.15 4.96
C THR A 62 1.44 -3.60 6.05
N PRO A 63 2.43 -2.77 5.71
CA PRO A 63 3.36 -2.22 6.69
C PRO A 63 2.67 -1.53 7.85
N SER A 64 1.58 -0.82 7.56
CA SER A 64 0.76 -0.12 8.55
C SER A 64 -0.03 -1.05 9.49
N PHE A 65 -0.03 -2.35 9.28
CA PHE A 65 -0.61 -3.31 10.21
C PHE A 65 0.27 -3.48 11.45
N CYS A 66 1.59 -3.44 11.30
CA CYS A 66 2.53 -3.53 12.42
C CYS A 66 2.42 -2.30 13.32
N ASP A 67 2.78 -2.45 14.60
CA ASP A 67 2.89 -1.33 15.54
C ASP A 67 3.89 -0.28 15.01
N SER A 68 3.61 1.02 15.23
CA SER A 68 4.46 2.12 14.76
C SER A 68 5.89 2.03 15.27
N LYS A 69 6.12 1.48 16.47
CA LYS A 69 7.45 1.31 17.07
C LYS A 69 8.43 0.58 16.15
N TYR A 70 7.96 -0.42 15.37
CA TYR A 70 8.82 -1.17 14.46
C TYR A 70 9.25 -0.31 13.26
N ILE A 71 8.33 0.48 12.72
CA ILE A 71 8.63 1.39 11.61
C ILE A 71 9.54 2.53 12.06
N VAL A 72 9.30 3.10 13.25
CA VAL A 72 10.15 4.14 13.85
C VAL A 72 11.58 3.60 14.07
N ARG A 73 11.71 2.40 14.63
CA ARG A 73 13.00 1.75 14.85
C ARG A 73 13.73 1.44 13.53
N LEU A 74 13.00 0.92 12.53
CA LEU A 74 13.52 0.69 11.18
C LEU A 74 14.07 1.98 10.58
N MET A 75 13.29 3.07 10.62
CA MET A 75 13.72 4.37 10.08
C MET A 75 14.94 4.92 10.81
N SER A 76 15.02 4.75 12.13
CA SER A 76 16.18 5.16 12.91
C SER A 76 17.44 4.40 12.50
N LEU A 77 17.33 3.09 12.28
CA LEU A 77 18.44 2.24 11.81
C LEU A 77 18.88 2.62 10.38
N LEU A 78 17.93 2.83 9.46
CA LEU A 78 18.24 3.24 8.08
C LEU A 78 18.97 4.59 8.05
N LYS A 79 18.54 5.57 8.88
CA LYS A 79 19.21 6.87 9.00
C LYS A 79 20.59 6.78 9.63
N TYR A 80 20.78 5.86 10.56
CA TYR A 80 22.09 5.62 11.17
C TYR A 80 23.08 4.95 10.19
N LYS A 81 22.58 3.98 9.42
CA LYS A 81 23.41 3.13 8.55
C LYS A 81 23.75 3.76 7.21
N PHE A 82 22.83 4.55 6.64
CA PHE A 82 22.93 5.05 5.27
C PHE A 82 22.86 6.58 5.20
N SER A 83 23.59 7.13 4.24
CA SER A 83 23.48 8.55 3.87
C SER A 83 22.17 8.74 3.10
N ILE A 84 21.12 9.20 3.80
CA ILE A 84 19.83 9.51 3.20
C ILE A 84 19.81 10.98 2.83
N LYS A 85 19.46 11.30 1.57
CA LYS A 85 19.37 12.67 1.11
C LYS A 85 18.28 13.42 1.88
N GLU A 86 18.48 14.69 2.17
CA GLU A 86 17.55 15.51 2.95
C GLU A 86 16.15 15.58 2.32
N ASP A 87 16.10 15.67 0.97
CA ASP A 87 14.86 15.69 0.18
C ASP A 87 14.45 14.30 -0.34
N ALA A 88 14.95 13.20 0.25
CA ALA A 88 14.57 11.84 -0.14
C ALA A 88 13.06 11.62 0.02
N GLU A 89 12.44 10.98 -0.98
CA GLU A 89 11.07 10.49 -0.84
C GLU A 89 11.05 9.22 0.01
N ILE A 90 10.33 9.27 1.13
CA ILE A 90 10.18 8.14 2.05
C ILE A 90 8.70 7.77 2.13
N THR A 91 8.35 6.69 1.45
CA THR A 91 6.96 6.20 1.31
C THR A 91 6.68 5.02 2.22
N ILE A 92 5.48 4.99 2.82
CA ILE A 92 4.91 3.81 3.46
C ILE A 92 3.54 3.48 2.88
N GLU A 93 3.28 2.19 2.64
CA GLU A 93 1.95 1.71 2.28
C GLU A 93 1.04 1.62 3.51
N VAL A 94 -0.18 2.14 3.34
CA VAL A 94 -1.20 2.20 4.38
C VAL A 94 -2.48 1.55 3.90
N ASN A 95 -3.02 0.62 4.70
CA ASN A 95 -4.38 0.15 4.49
C ASN A 95 -5.34 0.92 5.41
N PRO A 96 -6.47 1.42 4.90
CA PRO A 96 -7.49 2.08 5.71
C PRO A 96 -7.91 1.23 6.93
N GLY A 97 -8.09 1.88 8.08
CA GLY A 97 -8.45 1.21 9.32
C GLY A 97 -7.29 0.49 10.05
N THR A 98 -6.04 0.63 9.57
CA THR A 98 -4.84 0.09 10.25
C THR A 98 -3.99 1.15 10.94
N VAL A 99 -4.37 2.41 10.80
CA VAL A 99 -3.67 3.55 11.40
C VAL A 99 -4.63 4.43 12.20
N SER A 100 -4.09 5.03 13.26
CA SER A 100 -4.66 6.13 14.02
C SER A 100 -3.92 7.43 13.72
N GLU A 101 -4.44 8.55 14.17
CA GLU A 101 -3.75 9.83 14.09
C GLU A 101 -2.38 9.79 14.77
N GLU A 102 -2.30 9.18 15.96
CA GLU A 102 -1.04 9.00 16.71
C GLU A 102 -0.02 8.20 15.89
N LYS A 103 -0.43 7.08 15.30
CA LYS A 103 0.44 6.23 14.50
C LYS A 103 0.97 6.95 13.26
N LEU A 104 0.15 7.74 12.59
CA LEU A 104 0.57 8.58 11.46
C LEU A 104 1.53 9.69 11.90
N LEU A 105 1.34 10.24 13.09
CA LEU A 105 2.27 11.22 13.67
C LEU A 105 3.64 10.59 13.96
N ASP A 106 3.68 9.34 14.45
CA ASP A 106 4.92 8.59 14.65
C ASP A 106 5.66 8.38 13.32
N TYR A 107 4.94 8.01 12.26
CA TYR A 107 5.53 7.87 10.92
C TYR A 107 6.13 9.18 10.42
N LYS A 108 5.40 10.28 10.58
CA LYS A 108 5.88 11.60 10.17
C LYS A 108 7.13 12.02 10.95
N LYS A 109 7.13 11.85 12.29
CA LYS A 109 8.31 12.12 13.14
C LYS A 109 9.51 11.24 12.77
N ALA A 110 9.27 10.00 12.36
CA ALA A 110 10.32 9.10 11.86
C ALA A 110 10.91 9.55 10.51
N GLY A 111 10.29 10.53 9.84
CA GLY A 111 10.75 11.11 8.57
C GLY A 111 10.06 10.55 7.34
N ILE A 112 9.00 9.76 7.50
CA ILE A 112 8.16 9.36 6.37
C ILE A 112 7.43 10.60 5.88
N ASN A 113 7.52 10.88 4.56
CA ASN A 113 6.96 12.09 3.97
C ASN A 113 5.92 11.83 2.87
N ARG A 114 5.70 10.55 2.52
CA ARG A 114 4.67 10.13 1.55
C ARG A 114 3.88 8.92 2.05
N LEU A 115 2.56 8.96 1.88
CA LEU A 115 1.67 7.81 2.14
C LEU A 115 1.13 7.26 0.82
N SER A 116 1.08 5.92 0.68
CA SER A 116 0.32 5.24 -0.38
C SER A 116 -0.86 4.50 0.26
N ILE A 117 -2.08 5.00 0.05
CA ILE A 117 -3.28 4.49 0.72
C ILE A 117 -4.05 3.58 -0.22
N GLY A 118 -4.12 2.30 0.11
CA GLY A 118 -4.80 1.28 -0.68
C GLY A 118 -6.32 1.30 -0.53
N LEU A 119 -7.03 2.19 -1.22
CA LEU A 119 -8.49 2.27 -1.22
C LEU A 119 -9.13 1.20 -2.12
N GLN A 120 -8.72 1.10 -3.35
CA GLN A 120 -9.17 0.20 -4.42
C GLN A 120 -10.52 0.59 -5.04
N SER A 121 -11.53 0.96 -4.27
CA SER A 121 -12.85 1.42 -4.73
C SER A 121 -13.53 2.22 -3.62
N THR A 122 -14.40 3.16 -3.99
CA THR A 122 -15.29 3.82 -3.02
C THR A 122 -16.61 3.04 -2.79
N ASN A 123 -16.82 1.95 -3.52
CA ASN A 123 -18.01 1.12 -3.39
C ASN A 123 -17.75 -0.04 -2.43
N ASN A 124 -18.41 -0.02 -1.26
CA ASN A 124 -18.24 -1.02 -0.21
C ASN A 124 -18.61 -2.45 -0.66
N ARG A 125 -19.55 -2.62 -1.61
CA ARG A 125 -19.88 -3.92 -2.21
C ARG A 125 -18.67 -4.48 -2.97
N LEU A 126 -17.99 -3.65 -3.75
CA LEU A 126 -16.80 -4.06 -4.51
C LEU A 126 -15.62 -4.35 -3.57
N LEU A 127 -15.40 -3.52 -2.53
CA LEU A 127 -14.39 -3.77 -1.51
C LEU A 127 -14.59 -5.14 -0.85
N LYS A 128 -15.80 -5.44 -0.42
CA LYS A 128 -16.14 -6.74 0.19
C LYS A 128 -15.88 -7.91 -0.77
N LEU A 129 -16.24 -7.74 -2.04
CA LEU A 129 -16.08 -8.79 -3.07
C LEU A 129 -14.61 -9.14 -3.31
N ILE A 130 -13.72 -8.15 -3.31
CA ILE A 130 -12.27 -8.38 -3.46
C ILE A 130 -11.57 -8.72 -2.15
N GLY A 131 -12.32 -8.91 -1.06
CA GLY A 131 -11.79 -9.36 0.23
C GLY A 131 -11.14 -8.27 1.07
N ARG A 132 -11.39 -6.97 0.79
CA ARG A 132 -10.95 -5.87 1.64
C ARG A 132 -11.75 -5.88 2.95
N ILE A 133 -11.07 -5.54 4.05
CA ILE A 133 -11.66 -5.51 5.39
C ILE A 133 -12.11 -4.11 5.82
N HIS A 134 -11.71 -3.08 5.07
CA HIS A 134 -12.10 -1.70 5.32
C HIS A 134 -13.30 -1.29 4.44
N THR A 135 -13.92 -0.20 4.82
CA THR A 135 -14.98 0.48 4.06
C THR A 135 -14.46 1.82 3.51
N TYR A 136 -15.25 2.45 2.66
CA TYR A 136 -14.94 3.79 2.14
C TYR A 136 -14.89 4.83 3.27
N GLU A 137 -15.76 4.70 4.27
CA GLU A 137 -15.79 5.57 5.45
C GLU A 137 -14.49 5.46 6.26
N ALA A 138 -13.97 4.25 6.47
CA ALA A 138 -12.68 4.02 7.13
C ALA A 138 -11.50 4.62 6.33
N PHE A 139 -11.61 4.65 4.99
CA PHE A 139 -10.63 5.35 4.15
C PHE A 139 -10.72 6.87 4.35
N LEU A 140 -11.91 7.45 4.36
CA LEU A 140 -12.10 8.89 4.59
C LEU A 140 -11.49 9.31 5.93
N GLU A 141 -11.76 8.57 7.00
CA GLU A 141 -11.15 8.80 8.31
C GLU A 141 -9.61 8.73 8.25
N THR A 142 -9.07 7.71 7.60
CA THR A 142 -7.61 7.56 7.42
C THR A 142 -7.00 8.75 6.66
N PHE A 143 -7.69 9.21 5.60
CA PHE A 143 -7.25 10.34 4.79
C PHE A 143 -7.30 11.66 5.58
N GLU A 144 -8.35 11.88 6.38
CA GLU A 144 -8.47 13.03 7.27
C GLU A 144 -7.37 13.05 8.33
N TYR A 145 -7.09 11.92 8.98
CA TYR A 145 -5.97 11.79 9.92
C TYR A 145 -4.64 12.15 9.26
N ALA A 146 -4.39 11.65 8.04
CA ALA A 146 -3.18 11.97 7.30
C ALA A 146 -3.04 13.46 7.03
N LYS A 147 -4.11 14.13 6.60
CA LYS A 147 -4.11 15.59 6.39
C LYS A 147 -3.92 16.36 7.70
N LYS A 148 -4.61 15.97 8.77
CA LYS A 148 -4.51 16.61 10.08
C LYS A 148 -3.11 16.54 10.68
N VAL A 149 -2.43 15.41 10.52
CA VAL A 149 -1.03 15.21 10.93
C VAL A 149 -0.06 15.98 10.01
N GLY A 150 -0.54 16.47 8.86
CA GLY A 150 0.22 17.31 7.93
C GLY A 150 0.97 16.51 6.86
N PHE A 151 0.50 15.33 6.45
CA PHE A 151 0.99 14.70 5.22
C PHE A 151 0.48 15.50 4.01
N GLU A 152 1.41 16.02 3.22
CA GLU A 152 1.12 16.73 1.99
C GLU A 152 1.18 15.81 0.78
N ASN A 153 2.07 14.82 0.76
CA ASN A 153 2.23 13.87 -0.33
C ASN A 153 1.45 12.57 -0.05
N ILE A 154 0.23 12.48 -0.59
CA ILE A 154 -0.65 11.34 -0.43
C ILE A 154 -1.00 10.78 -1.79
N ASN A 155 -0.70 9.49 -1.99
CA ASN A 155 -1.19 8.68 -3.10
C ASN A 155 -2.40 7.86 -2.67
N VAL A 156 -3.38 7.73 -3.55
CA VAL A 156 -4.53 6.83 -3.37
C VAL A 156 -4.54 5.81 -4.48
N ASP A 157 -4.55 4.53 -4.11
CA ASP A 157 -4.61 3.43 -5.06
C ASP A 157 -6.07 3.08 -5.38
N LEU A 158 -6.39 3.01 -6.66
CA LEU A 158 -7.68 2.58 -7.20
C LEU A 158 -7.50 1.44 -8.18
N MET A 159 -8.48 0.55 -8.22
CA MET A 159 -8.50 -0.57 -9.15
C MET A 159 -9.66 -0.45 -10.13
N LEU A 160 -9.36 -0.70 -11.39
CA LEU A 160 -10.35 -0.85 -12.45
C LEU A 160 -10.55 -2.33 -12.82
N ALA A 161 -11.65 -2.62 -13.48
CA ALA A 161 -12.04 -3.96 -13.91
C ALA A 161 -12.26 -4.95 -12.74
N LEU A 162 -12.65 -4.46 -11.57
CA LEU A 162 -13.09 -5.31 -10.48
C LEU A 162 -14.28 -6.18 -10.92
N PRO A 163 -14.45 -7.40 -10.40
CA PRO A 163 -15.59 -8.23 -10.73
C PRO A 163 -16.90 -7.50 -10.48
N THR A 164 -17.81 -7.57 -11.44
CA THR A 164 -19.12 -6.88 -11.43
C THR A 164 -19.08 -5.33 -11.41
N GLN A 165 -17.91 -4.71 -11.39
CA GLN A 165 -17.79 -3.25 -11.45
C GLN A 165 -18.34 -2.72 -12.77
N THR A 166 -19.16 -1.68 -12.70
CA THR A 166 -19.62 -0.95 -13.88
C THR A 166 -18.69 0.23 -14.20
N LYS A 167 -18.82 0.80 -15.39
CA LYS A 167 -18.07 1.99 -15.78
C LYS A 167 -18.45 3.18 -14.90
N GLU A 168 -19.74 3.30 -14.58
CA GLU A 168 -20.29 4.36 -13.73
C GLU A 168 -19.71 4.29 -12.31
N GLU A 169 -19.63 3.10 -11.71
CA GLU A 169 -19.03 2.88 -10.38
C GLU A 169 -17.53 3.23 -10.35
N LEU A 170 -16.81 2.98 -11.45
CA LEU A 170 -15.41 3.42 -11.56
C LEU A 170 -15.31 4.94 -11.65
N ILE A 171 -16.13 5.57 -12.50
CA ILE A 171 -16.14 7.03 -12.66
C ILE A 171 -16.51 7.70 -11.33
N GLU A 172 -17.50 7.17 -10.63
CA GLU A 172 -17.87 7.65 -9.29
C GLU A 172 -16.70 7.56 -8.31
N SER A 173 -16.01 6.40 -8.29
CA SER A 173 -14.85 6.22 -7.42
C SER A 173 -13.73 7.22 -7.75
N LEU A 174 -13.46 7.46 -9.04
CA LEU A 174 -12.48 8.46 -9.48
C LEU A 174 -12.87 9.87 -9.03
N ASN A 175 -14.11 10.26 -9.26
CA ASN A 175 -14.61 11.60 -8.89
C ASN A 175 -14.55 11.81 -7.37
N ASN A 176 -14.96 10.82 -6.59
CA ASN A 176 -14.90 10.87 -5.14
C ASN A 176 -13.45 11.09 -4.65
N VAL A 177 -12.48 10.38 -5.23
CA VAL A 177 -11.07 10.53 -4.86
C VAL A 177 -10.50 11.86 -5.36
N ILE A 178 -10.81 12.29 -6.59
CA ILE A 178 -10.35 13.59 -7.13
C ILE A 178 -10.83 14.75 -6.24
N ASN A 179 -12.05 14.70 -5.74
CA ASN A 179 -12.62 15.73 -4.87
C ASN A 179 -11.86 15.85 -3.52
N LEU A 180 -11.20 14.79 -3.06
CA LEU A 180 -10.33 14.82 -1.87
C LEU A 180 -8.98 15.48 -2.13
N LYS A 181 -8.63 15.73 -3.40
CA LYS A 181 -7.39 16.39 -3.84
C LYS A 181 -6.12 15.70 -3.30
N PRO A 182 -5.95 14.38 -3.49
CA PRO A 182 -4.65 13.76 -3.22
C PRO A 182 -3.61 14.30 -4.21
N ASN A 183 -2.33 14.13 -3.88
CA ASN A 183 -1.24 14.54 -4.77
C ASN A 183 -1.04 13.57 -5.94
N HIS A 184 -1.43 12.31 -5.74
CA HIS A 184 -1.27 11.26 -6.73
C HIS A 184 -2.41 10.25 -6.64
N ILE A 185 -2.79 9.68 -7.78
CA ILE A 185 -3.73 8.55 -7.89
C ILE A 185 -3.06 7.47 -8.71
N SER A 186 -2.88 6.28 -8.12
CA SER A 186 -2.46 5.09 -8.86
C SER A 186 -3.69 4.32 -9.31
N LEU A 187 -3.92 4.26 -10.62
CA LEU A 187 -5.04 3.52 -11.19
C LEU A 187 -4.52 2.32 -11.99
N TYR A 188 -4.84 1.11 -11.58
CA TYR A 188 -4.38 -0.10 -12.22
C TYR A 188 -5.50 -1.15 -12.41
N SER A 189 -5.36 -1.96 -13.47
CA SER A 189 -6.31 -3.03 -13.76
C SER A 189 -6.14 -4.22 -12.84
N LEU A 190 -7.26 -4.80 -12.38
CA LEU A 190 -7.23 -6.11 -11.78
C LEU A 190 -6.68 -7.15 -12.77
N ILE A 191 -5.63 -7.85 -12.33
CA ILE A 191 -5.13 -9.06 -12.97
C ILE A 191 -5.60 -10.25 -12.13
N LEU A 192 -6.15 -11.28 -12.77
CA LEU A 192 -6.50 -12.53 -12.08
C LEU A 192 -5.23 -13.38 -12.02
N GLU A 193 -4.57 -13.32 -10.89
CA GLU A 193 -3.37 -14.11 -10.63
C GLU A 193 -3.74 -15.54 -10.24
N GLU A 194 -2.91 -16.48 -10.68
CA GLU A 194 -3.11 -17.90 -10.40
C GLU A 194 -3.04 -18.20 -8.90
N ASN A 195 -3.82 -19.18 -8.46
CA ASN A 195 -3.91 -19.61 -7.06
C ASN A 195 -4.52 -18.60 -6.08
N THR A 196 -4.98 -17.45 -6.55
CA THR A 196 -5.71 -16.49 -5.70
C THR A 196 -7.14 -16.97 -5.44
N GLU A 197 -7.71 -16.53 -4.31
CA GLU A 197 -9.09 -16.86 -3.96
C GLU A 197 -10.07 -16.29 -5.01
N LEU A 198 -9.78 -15.11 -5.53
CA LEU A 198 -10.61 -14.47 -6.56
C LEU A 198 -10.59 -15.28 -7.88
N GLU A 199 -9.46 -15.81 -8.28
CA GLU A 199 -9.37 -16.70 -9.45
C GLU A 199 -10.25 -17.93 -9.29
N LYS A 200 -10.19 -18.60 -8.12
CA LYS A 200 -11.05 -19.76 -7.82
C LYS A 200 -12.53 -19.40 -7.89
N GLN A 201 -12.92 -18.23 -7.34
CA GLN A 201 -14.30 -17.76 -7.39
C GLN A 201 -14.78 -17.51 -8.82
N VAL A 202 -13.93 -16.94 -9.69
CA VAL A 202 -14.24 -16.72 -11.10
C VAL A 202 -14.31 -18.04 -11.88
N LYS A 203 -13.36 -18.95 -11.69
CA LYS A 203 -13.36 -20.28 -12.34
C LYS A 203 -14.60 -21.09 -11.99
N ASN A 204 -15.02 -21.05 -10.73
CA ASN A 204 -16.22 -21.74 -10.24
C ASN A 204 -17.53 -21.03 -10.61
N ARG A 205 -17.48 -19.99 -11.45
CA ARG A 205 -18.62 -19.16 -11.88
C ARG A 205 -19.39 -18.48 -10.74
N ASN A 206 -18.85 -18.44 -9.53
CA ASN A 206 -19.44 -17.77 -8.39
C ASN A 206 -19.31 -16.25 -8.49
N THR A 207 -18.40 -15.76 -9.33
CA THR A 207 -18.17 -14.34 -9.55
C THR A 207 -17.96 -14.07 -11.04
N ARG A 208 -18.68 -13.08 -11.59
CA ARG A 208 -18.54 -12.67 -12.99
C ARG A 208 -17.42 -11.62 -13.12
N THR A 209 -16.56 -11.78 -14.10
CA THR A 209 -15.61 -10.71 -14.48
C THR A 209 -16.38 -9.49 -15.02
N SER A 210 -15.81 -8.30 -14.88
CA SER A 210 -16.44 -7.10 -15.43
C SER A 210 -16.55 -7.20 -16.96
N LYS A 211 -17.69 -6.75 -17.51
CA LYS A 211 -17.99 -6.82 -18.96
C LYS A 211 -17.06 -5.95 -19.80
N TRP A 212 -16.45 -4.91 -19.22
CA TRP A 212 -15.60 -3.94 -19.91
C TRP A 212 -14.11 -4.09 -19.61
N ARG A 213 -13.71 -5.30 -19.18
CA ARG A 213 -12.30 -5.66 -19.08
C ARG A 213 -11.60 -5.32 -20.38
N LEU A 214 -10.69 -4.37 -20.37
CA LEU A 214 -9.86 -4.02 -21.51
C LEU A 214 -9.18 -5.32 -21.97
N ARG A 215 -9.57 -5.83 -23.17
CA ARG A 215 -8.88 -6.96 -23.77
C ARG A 215 -7.41 -6.56 -23.91
N LYS A 216 -6.48 -7.46 -23.64
CA LYS A 216 -5.02 -7.26 -23.75
C LYS A 216 -4.53 -6.74 -25.13
N LYS A 217 -5.41 -6.40 -26.04
CA LYS A 217 -5.11 -5.85 -27.37
C LYS A 217 -5.39 -4.34 -27.35
N ASN A 218 -4.31 -3.57 -27.43
CA ASN A 218 -4.30 -2.14 -27.75
C ASN A 218 -4.73 -1.17 -26.64
N VAL A 219 -3.98 -1.11 -25.54
CA VAL A 219 -3.85 0.14 -24.81
C VAL A 219 -2.56 0.79 -25.32
N PRO A 220 -2.61 1.85 -26.12
CA PRO A 220 -1.41 2.65 -26.34
C PRO A 220 -1.03 3.25 -24.98
N PHE A 221 0.22 3.07 -24.57
CA PHE A 221 0.79 3.86 -23.49
C PHE A 221 0.70 5.34 -23.90
N ILE A 222 -0.04 6.12 -23.15
CA ILE A 222 0.01 7.58 -23.20
C ILE A 222 1.11 8.03 -22.25
#